data_1b6877f8ea2df2b4764eb84df45745bf
#
_entry.id   1b6877f8ea2df2b4764eb84df45745bf
#
_cell.length_a   1.000
_cell.length_b   1.000
_cell.length_c   1.000
_cell.angle_alpha   90.00
_cell.angle_beta   90.00
_cell.angle_gamma   90.00
#
_symmetry.space_group_name_H-M   'P 1'
#
loop_
_entity.id
_entity.type
_entity.pdbx_description
1 polymer ?
#
loop_
_entity_poly.entity_id
_entity_poly.type
_entity_poly.pdbx_seq_one_letter_code
_entity_poly.pdbx_strand_id
1 'polypeptide(L)'
;EAAIQAIKDNHSHYTPNSGIPELRQAAAEYYNKKFNFNYTGDQVITTIGATEGIAASLQAILNPGDTVIVPTPVFPLYLPITLVNQGNFITVDTSNDGFVLTADKLREAIEANPDKNFKAVVLVYPSNPTGVTYSKEQLEDLAEVIKEHQLWALCDEVYAELTYDKTHYSLANILPEQTIVITGLSKSHAMTGWRIGFILGPTHFMNEVVKTHQYMVTAPTSFAQYGALAAMLHGQDDCAKMMVEYSERRDYLAAELKKLGFEVASPDGAFYLFAKIPAKCGTDSWAFVRDLAPKAKVALIPGVSFGPGGESYVRFSYAASMENLKEVVARLTTYLANI
;
A
#
# COMPACT_ATOMS: atom_id res chain seq x y z
N GLU A 1 19.53 15.18 10.10
CA GLU A 1 19.99 16.46 10.68
C GLU A 1 18.80 17.28 11.18
N ALA A 2 17.75 17.55 10.38
CA ALA A 2 16.61 18.40 10.77
C ALA A 2 15.90 17.93 12.06
N ALA A 3 15.68 16.63 12.25
CA ALA A 3 15.11 16.10 13.49
C ALA A 3 16.06 16.27 14.69
N ILE A 4 17.38 16.14 14.49
CA ILE A 4 18.38 16.41 15.53
C ILE A 4 18.34 17.88 15.92
N GLN A 5 18.23 18.77 14.93
CA GLN A 5 18.09 20.20 15.19
C GLN A 5 16.81 20.52 15.95
N ALA A 6 15.68 19.93 15.55
CA ALA A 6 14.40 20.09 16.24
C ALA A 6 14.45 19.67 17.72
N ILE A 7 15.19 18.61 18.05
CA ILE A 7 15.44 18.20 19.42
C ILE A 7 16.27 19.25 20.16
N LYS A 8 17.33 19.78 19.54
CA LYS A 8 18.17 20.84 20.14
C LYS A 8 17.40 22.14 20.37
N ASP A 9 16.48 22.48 19.46
CA ASP A 9 15.63 23.66 19.53
C ASP A 9 14.43 23.46 20.48
N ASN A 10 14.38 22.33 21.18
CA ASN A 10 13.34 22.00 22.16
C ASN A 10 11.92 21.92 21.56
N HIS A 11 11.78 21.42 20.33
CA HIS A 11 10.46 21.10 19.75
C HIS A 11 9.86 19.85 20.41
N SER A 12 9.59 19.92 21.71
CA SER A 12 9.10 18.82 22.55
C SER A 12 7.66 19.03 23.05
N HIS A 13 6.97 20.05 22.54
CA HIS A 13 5.58 20.36 22.87
C HIS A 13 4.61 19.76 21.84
N TYR A 14 3.33 19.71 22.20
CA TYR A 14 2.28 19.31 21.26
C TYR A 14 2.28 20.19 20.01
N THR A 15 2.17 19.57 18.86
CA THR A 15 1.89 20.22 17.59
C THR A 15 0.37 20.25 17.36
N PRO A 16 -0.13 20.99 16.36
CA PRO A 16 -1.51 20.83 15.91
C PRO A 16 -1.81 19.36 15.59
N ASN A 17 -3.04 18.92 15.88
CA ASN A 17 -3.44 17.52 15.69
C ASN A 17 -3.18 17.01 14.27
N SER A 18 -3.52 17.79 13.26
CA SER A 18 -3.30 17.45 11.84
C SER A 18 -1.83 17.47 11.42
N GLY A 19 -0.90 17.80 12.32
CA GLY A 19 0.52 18.02 12.02
C GLY A 19 0.90 19.50 11.86
N ILE A 20 2.20 19.79 11.84
CA ILE A 20 2.69 21.16 11.69
C ILE A 20 2.27 21.72 10.32
N PRO A 21 1.81 22.99 10.25
CA PRO A 21 1.28 23.57 9.01
C PRO A 21 2.27 23.52 7.85
N GLU A 22 3.54 23.75 8.12
CA GLU A 22 4.61 23.74 7.14
C GLU A 22 4.77 22.36 6.48
N LEU A 23 4.67 21.28 7.26
CA LEU A 23 4.75 19.91 6.73
C LEU A 23 3.52 19.58 5.88
N ARG A 24 2.33 19.95 6.35
CA ARG A 24 1.09 19.72 5.61
C ARG A 24 1.11 20.43 4.26
N GLN A 25 1.55 21.68 4.24
CA GLN A 25 1.69 22.46 3.02
C GLN A 25 2.76 21.85 2.09
N ALA A 26 3.93 21.52 2.63
CA ALA A 26 5.00 20.88 1.85
C ALA A 26 4.57 19.53 1.26
N ALA A 27 3.81 18.74 2.02
CA ALA A 27 3.26 17.46 1.54
C ALA A 27 2.23 17.68 0.42
N ALA A 28 1.31 18.66 0.57
CA ALA A 28 0.36 19.00 -0.49
C ALA A 28 1.10 19.42 -1.78
N GLU A 29 2.06 20.31 -1.69
CA GLU A 29 2.85 20.78 -2.85
C GLU A 29 3.64 19.63 -3.49
N TYR A 30 4.25 18.78 -2.69
CA TYR A 30 5.03 17.64 -3.16
C TYR A 30 4.16 16.66 -3.96
N TYR A 31 3.03 16.22 -3.39
CA TYR A 31 2.14 15.26 -4.05
C TYR A 31 1.37 15.88 -5.22
N ASN A 32 1.00 17.16 -5.14
CA ASN A 32 0.43 17.90 -6.28
C ASN A 32 1.37 17.90 -7.48
N LYS A 33 2.64 18.23 -7.25
CA LYS A 33 3.66 18.22 -8.31
C LYS A 33 3.92 16.82 -8.86
N LYS A 34 3.94 15.81 -7.97
CA LYS A 34 4.33 14.43 -8.32
C LYS A 34 3.23 13.69 -9.07
N PHE A 35 1.97 13.84 -8.63
CA PHE A 35 0.83 13.06 -9.10
C PHE A 35 -0.30 13.91 -9.70
N ASN A 36 -0.02 15.18 -9.98
CA ASN A 36 -0.99 16.12 -10.55
C ASN A 36 -2.26 16.25 -9.71
N PHE A 37 -2.11 16.23 -8.37
CA PHE A 37 -3.20 16.54 -7.46
C PHE A 37 -3.44 18.03 -7.36
N ASN A 38 -4.51 18.43 -6.66
CA ASN A 38 -4.86 19.82 -6.39
C ASN A 38 -5.30 20.00 -4.93
N TYR A 39 -4.55 19.42 -4.00
CA TYR A 39 -4.82 19.55 -2.57
C TYR A 39 -4.13 20.80 -1.99
N THR A 40 -4.76 21.36 -0.95
CA THR A 40 -4.16 22.38 -0.07
C THR A 40 -3.64 21.74 1.21
N GLY A 41 -2.81 22.45 1.97
CA GLY A 41 -2.34 21.96 3.26
C GLY A 41 -3.47 21.61 4.24
N ASP A 42 -4.66 22.23 4.13
CA ASP A 42 -5.82 21.91 4.96
C ASP A 42 -6.50 20.58 4.58
N GLN A 43 -6.19 20.07 3.42
CA GLN A 43 -6.64 18.78 2.94
C GLN A 43 -5.60 17.66 3.18
N VAL A 44 -4.63 17.90 4.07
CA VAL A 44 -3.59 16.94 4.47
C VAL A 44 -3.59 16.79 5.97
N ILE A 45 -3.59 15.54 6.46
CA ILE A 45 -3.33 15.19 7.87
C ILE A 45 -2.06 14.36 7.91
N THR A 46 -1.12 14.76 8.77
CA THR A 46 0.08 13.97 9.08
C THR A 46 -0.28 12.88 10.09
N THR A 47 0.11 11.65 9.83
CA THR A 47 -0.24 10.46 10.63
C THR A 47 0.98 9.72 11.15
N ILE A 48 0.80 8.85 12.16
CA ILE A 48 1.84 7.93 12.64
C ILE A 48 2.00 6.75 11.66
N GLY A 49 2.51 7.06 10.47
CA GLY A 49 2.59 6.15 9.32
C GLY A 49 1.24 5.91 8.66
N ALA A 50 1.26 5.32 7.46
CA ALA A 50 0.07 4.97 6.69
C ALA A 50 -0.90 4.06 7.47
N THR A 51 -0.39 3.19 8.33
CA THR A 51 -1.19 2.27 9.17
C THR A 51 -2.21 3.02 10.03
N GLU A 52 -1.78 4.08 10.72
CA GLU A 52 -2.69 4.91 11.52
C GLU A 52 -3.66 5.69 10.62
N GLY A 53 -3.17 6.20 9.47
CA GLY A 53 -4.04 6.88 8.50
C GLY A 53 -5.17 5.99 7.98
N ILE A 54 -4.90 4.71 7.69
CA ILE A 54 -5.91 3.73 7.30
C ILE A 54 -6.90 3.49 8.45
N ALA A 55 -6.40 3.31 9.67
CA ALA A 55 -7.23 3.06 10.84
C ALA A 55 -8.17 4.25 11.15
N ALA A 56 -7.63 5.46 11.16
CA ALA A 56 -8.40 6.68 11.39
C ALA A 56 -9.46 6.91 10.31
N SER A 57 -9.11 6.64 9.04
CA SER A 57 -10.02 6.77 7.90
C SER A 57 -11.17 5.77 7.98
N LEU A 58 -10.89 4.48 8.20
CA LEU A 58 -11.96 3.47 8.35
C LEU A 58 -12.83 3.76 9.56
N GLN A 59 -12.26 4.23 10.67
CA GLN A 59 -13.04 4.62 11.84
C GLN A 59 -13.95 5.83 11.58
N ALA A 60 -13.54 6.76 10.73
CA ALA A 60 -14.36 7.91 10.34
C ALA A 60 -15.49 7.53 9.36
N ILE A 61 -15.30 6.47 8.56
CA ILE A 61 -16.27 6.02 7.55
C ILE A 61 -17.34 5.10 8.15
N LEU A 62 -16.94 4.18 9.04
CA LEU A 62 -17.75 3.03 9.42
C LEU A 62 -18.60 3.28 10.65
N ASN A 63 -19.87 2.90 10.55
CA ASN A 63 -20.72 2.59 11.69
C ASN A 63 -20.78 1.07 11.92
N PRO A 64 -21.20 0.61 13.11
CA PRO A 64 -21.40 -0.81 13.36
C PRO A 64 -22.30 -1.48 12.31
N GLY A 65 -21.82 -2.56 11.71
CA GLY A 65 -22.52 -3.30 10.68
C GLY A 65 -22.27 -2.84 9.24
N ASP A 66 -21.66 -1.68 9.02
CA ASP A 66 -21.26 -1.23 7.67
C ASP A 66 -20.25 -2.18 7.04
N THR A 67 -20.22 -2.24 5.73
CA THR A 67 -19.41 -3.23 4.99
C THR A 67 -18.37 -2.55 4.09
N VAL A 68 -17.14 -3.09 4.12
CA VAL A 68 -16.02 -2.69 3.26
C VAL A 68 -15.75 -3.78 2.22
N ILE A 69 -15.52 -3.38 0.97
CA ILE A 69 -15.09 -4.27 -0.11
C ILE A 69 -13.57 -4.27 -0.15
N VAL A 70 -12.95 -5.46 -0.08
CA VAL A 70 -11.51 -5.62 -0.03
C VAL A 70 -11.05 -6.60 -1.12
N PRO A 71 -10.45 -6.11 -2.22
CA PRO A 71 -9.83 -6.97 -3.21
C PRO A 71 -8.68 -7.77 -2.61
N THR A 72 -8.58 -9.04 -2.96
CA THR A 72 -7.51 -9.93 -2.49
C THR A 72 -6.80 -10.58 -3.68
N PRO A 73 -5.53 -10.99 -3.55
CA PRO A 73 -4.63 -10.92 -2.38
C PRO A 73 -4.20 -9.48 -2.03
N VAL A 74 -4.18 -9.17 -0.72
CA VAL A 74 -3.87 -7.81 -0.23
C VAL A 74 -3.13 -7.85 1.10
N PHE A 75 -2.42 -6.80 1.44
CA PHE A 75 -1.80 -6.67 2.76
C PHE A 75 -2.87 -6.79 3.87
N PRO A 76 -2.69 -7.67 4.87
CA PRO A 76 -3.77 -8.10 5.76
C PRO A 76 -4.26 -7.06 6.78
N LEU A 77 -3.87 -5.79 6.66
CA LEU A 77 -4.18 -4.73 7.61
C LEU A 77 -5.67 -4.33 7.60
N TYR A 78 -6.29 -4.31 6.43
CA TYR A 78 -7.63 -3.70 6.22
C TYR A 78 -8.73 -4.51 6.89
N LEU A 79 -8.65 -5.84 6.84
CA LEU A 79 -9.65 -6.74 7.39
C LEU A 79 -9.77 -6.60 8.93
N PRO A 80 -8.67 -6.74 9.72
CA PRO A 80 -8.75 -6.60 11.16
C PRO A 80 -9.14 -5.18 11.60
N ILE A 81 -8.70 -4.13 10.89
CA ILE A 81 -9.11 -2.76 11.23
C ILE A 81 -10.62 -2.58 11.01
N THR A 82 -11.18 -3.12 9.93
CA THR A 82 -12.63 -3.09 9.69
C THR A 82 -13.38 -3.77 10.85
N LEU A 83 -12.94 -4.95 11.27
CA LEU A 83 -13.58 -5.69 12.37
C LEU A 83 -13.47 -4.97 13.72
N VAL A 84 -12.33 -4.36 14.03
CA VAL A 84 -12.15 -3.58 15.28
C VAL A 84 -13.12 -2.39 15.33
N ASN A 85 -13.47 -1.82 14.17
CA ASN A 85 -14.48 -0.77 14.05
C ASN A 85 -15.92 -1.31 13.96
N GLN A 86 -16.15 -2.59 14.31
CA GLN A 86 -17.46 -3.25 14.27
C GLN A 86 -18.09 -3.29 12.86
N GLY A 87 -17.29 -3.08 11.82
CA GLY A 87 -17.68 -3.22 10.43
C GLY A 87 -17.61 -4.68 9.97
N ASN A 88 -18.19 -4.94 8.82
CA ASN A 88 -18.07 -6.18 8.07
C ASN A 88 -17.19 -5.95 6.84
N PHE A 89 -16.70 -7.02 6.25
CA PHE A 89 -16.04 -6.96 4.95
C PHE A 89 -16.49 -8.10 4.05
N ILE A 90 -16.38 -7.87 2.75
CA ILE A 90 -16.37 -8.93 1.75
C ILE A 90 -15.05 -8.87 1.00
N THR A 91 -14.52 -10.03 0.65
CA THR A 91 -13.32 -10.14 -0.18
C THR A 91 -13.70 -10.43 -1.62
N VAL A 92 -12.96 -9.84 -2.56
CA VAL A 92 -13.11 -10.09 -3.99
C VAL A 92 -11.79 -10.66 -4.51
N ASP A 93 -11.78 -11.92 -4.92
CA ASP A 93 -10.61 -12.57 -5.49
C ASP A 93 -10.31 -12.00 -6.88
N THR A 94 -9.13 -11.40 -7.04
CA THR A 94 -8.65 -10.77 -8.27
C THR A 94 -7.57 -11.59 -8.99
N SER A 95 -7.28 -12.79 -8.53
CA SER A 95 -6.17 -13.62 -9.06
C SER A 95 -6.32 -13.99 -10.53
N ASN A 96 -7.57 -14.08 -11.01
CA ASN A 96 -7.88 -14.38 -12.41
C ASN A 96 -7.94 -13.12 -13.30
N ASP A 97 -7.81 -11.93 -12.73
CA ASP A 97 -7.88 -10.64 -13.45
C ASP A 97 -6.56 -9.88 -13.35
N GLY A 98 -5.45 -10.61 -13.28
CA GLY A 98 -4.13 -10.00 -13.16
C GLY A 98 -3.88 -9.27 -11.83
N PHE A 99 -4.61 -9.63 -10.78
CA PHE A 99 -4.56 -9.03 -9.43
C PHE A 99 -5.05 -7.57 -9.38
N VAL A 100 -5.92 -7.17 -10.28
CA VAL A 100 -6.63 -5.88 -10.24
C VAL A 100 -8.13 -6.11 -10.07
N LEU A 101 -8.77 -5.27 -9.26
CA LEU A 101 -10.23 -5.25 -9.18
C LEU A 101 -10.79 -4.62 -10.46
N THR A 102 -11.68 -5.32 -11.16
CA THR A 102 -12.40 -4.76 -12.30
C THR A 102 -13.71 -4.12 -11.87
N ALA A 103 -14.25 -3.20 -12.68
CA ALA A 103 -15.54 -2.57 -12.43
C ALA A 103 -16.68 -3.62 -12.38
N ASP A 104 -16.63 -4.62 -13.27
CA ASP A 104 -17.62 -5.70 -13.31
C ASP A 104 -17.60 -6.52 -12.01
N LYS A 105 -16.41 -6.93 -11.55
CA LYS A 105 -16.29 -7.64 -10.26
C LYS A 105 -16.75 -6.81 -9.07
N LEU A 106 -16.53 -5.50 -9.09
CA LEU A 106 -17.04 -4.61 -8.04
C LEU A 106 -18.58 -4.58 -8.05
N ARG A 107 -19.21 -4.46 -9.23
CA ARG A 107 -20.66 -4.54 -9.37
C ARG A 107 -21.22 -5.88 -8.91
N GLU A 108 -20.66 -6.98 -9.41
CA GLU A 108 -21.06 -8.34 -9.03
C GLU A 108 -21.01 -8.53 -7.51
N ALA A 109 -19.95 -8.04 -6.86
CA ALA A 109 -19.78 -8.15 -5.42
C ALA A 109 -20.87 -7.38 -4.64
N ILE A 110 -21.29 -6.22 -5.13
CA ILE A 110 -22.35 -5.41 -4.54
C ILE A 110 -23.71 -6.08 -4.78
N GLU A 111 -24.01 -6.46 -6.01
CA GLU A 111 -25.29 -7.08 -6.41
C GLU A 111 -25.53 -8.43 -5.73
N ALA A 112 -24.47 -9.21 -5.52
CA ALA A 112 -24.55 -10.50 -4.82
C ALA A 112 -24.84 -10.36 -3.32
N ASN A 113 -24.75 -9.15 -2.76
CA ASN A 113 -24.93 -8.88 -1.32
C ASN A 113 -25.87 -7.70 -1.06
N PRO A 114 -27.14 -7.75 -1.53
CA PRO A 114 -28.05 -6.62 -1.49
C PRO A 114 -28.51 -6.22 -0.07
N ASP A 115 -28.27 -7.08 0.91
CA ASP A 115 -28.56 -6.85 2.33
C ASP A 115 -27.44 -6.09 3.06
N LYS A 116 -26.30 -5.83 2.41
CA LYS A 116 -25.16 -5.16 3.00
C LYS A 116 -25.19 -3.65 2.78
N ASN A 117 -24.79 -2.90 3.80
CA ASN A 117 -24.61 -1.46 3.68
C ASN A 117 -23.13 -1.18 3.33
N PHE A 118 -22.83 -1.17 2.05
CA PHE A 118 -21.48 -0.88 1.59
C PHE A 118 -21.11 0.59 1.80
N LYS A 119 -19.94 0.85 2.36
CA LYS A 119 -19.43 2.21 2.64
C LYS A 119 -18.13 2.53 1.94
N ALA A 120 -17.27 1.54 1.76
CA ALA A 120 -15.97 1.76 1.16
C ALA A 120 -15.49 0.57 0.34
N VAL A 121 -14.62 0.86 -0.63
CA VAL A 121 -13.75 -0.09 -1.30
C VAL A 121 -12.31 0.28 -1.00
N VAL A 122 -11.47 -0.71 -0.70
CA VAL A 122 -10.03 -0.53 -0.49
C VAL A 122 -9.31 -0.81 -1.81
N LEU A 123 -8.49 0.12 -2.26
CA LEU A 123 -7.63 -0.04 -3.43
C LEU A 123 -6.18 0.15 -3.02
N VAL A 124 -5.31 -0.83 -3.29
CA VAL A 124 -3.89 -0.82 -2.90
C VAL A 124 -3.04 -0.90 -4.15
N TYR A 125 -2.41 0.22 -4.51
CA TYR A 125 -1.63 0.26 -5.76
C TYR A 125 -0.52 1.33 -5.75
N PRO A 126 0.69 0.91 -6.15
CA PRO A 126 1.14 -0.47 -6.40
C PRO A 126 0.93 -1.39 -5.20
N SER A 127 0.51 -2.63 -5.48
CA SER A 127 0.02 -3.54 -4.46
C SER A 127 1.12 -4.22 -3.65
N ASN A 128 0.85 -4.42 -2.38
CA ASN A 128 1.46 -5.44 -1.54
C ASN A 128 0.40 -6.55 -1.34
N PRO A 129 0.58 -7.78 -1.87
CA PRO A 129 1.86 -8.42 -2.19
C PRO A 129 2.25 -8.44 -3.67
N THR A 130 1.38 -8.06 -4.60
CA THR A 130 1.49 -8.45 -6.00
C THR A 130 2.43 -7.58 -6.84
N GLY A 131 2.68 -6.34 -6.43
CA GLY A 131 3.42 -5.35 -7.19
C GLY A 131 2.64 -4.73 -8.36
N VAL A 132 1.40 -5.13 -8.58
CA VAL A 132 0.57 -4.67 -9.70
C VAL A 132 0.02 -3.28 -9.43
N THR A 133 -0.15 -2.46 -10.46
CA THR A 133 -0.84 -1.16 -10.41
C THR A 133 -1.95 -1.09 -11.45
N TYR A 134 -2.83 -0.09 -11.33
CA TYR A 134 -3.95 0.13 -12.25
C TYR A 134 -3.54 1.02 -13.43
N SER A 135 -4.17 0.80 -14.59
CA SER A 135 -4.17 1.78 -15.68
C SER A 135 -5.17 2.91 -15.39
N LYS A 136 -5.07 3.99 -16.17
CA LYS A 136 -6.02 5.10 -16.06
C LYS A 136 -7.44 4.66 -16.39
N GLU A 137 -7.60 3.87 -17.44
CA GLU A 137 -8.89 3.34 -17.91
C GLU A 137 -9.54 2.46 -16.84
N GLN A 138 -8.77 1.57 -16.20
CA GLN A 138 -9.27 0.73 -15.12
C GLN A 138 -9.77 1.55 -13.93
N LEU A 139 -9.10 2.66 -13.61
CA LEU A 139 -9.53 3.57 -12.55
C LEU A 139 -10.76 4.39 -12.96
N GLU A 140 -10.88 4.78 -14.23
CA GLU A 140 -12.05 5.47 -14.77
C GLU A 140 -13.29 4.56 -14.69
N ASP A 141 -13.17 3.29 -15.11
CA ASP A 141 -14.25 2.30 -15.01
C ASP A 141 -14.67 2.04 -13.54
N LEU A 142 -13.71 1.93 -12.63
CA LEU A 142 -13.99 1.78 -11.20
C LEU A 142 -14.66 3.02 -10.61
N ALA A 143 -14.24 4.22 -11.04
CA ALA A 143 -14.79 5.48 -10.55
C ALA A 143 -16.30 5.59 -10.83
N GLU A 144 -16.77 5.08 -11.97
CA GLU A 144 -18.20 5.05 -12.31
C GLU A 144 -18.99 4.23 -11.29
N VAL A 145 -18.52 3.01 -10.97
CA VAL A 145 -19.19 2.13 -10.00
C VAL A 145 -19.13 2.70 -8.58
N ILE A 146 -17.98 3.23 -8.18
CA ILE A 146 -17.79 3.86 -6.86
C ILE A 146 -18.74 5.05 -6.70
N LYS A 147 -18.88 5.87 -7.73
CA LYS A 147 -19.79 7.02 -7.76
C LYS A 147 -21.25 6.58 -7.73
N GLU A 148 -21.65 5.59 -8.54
CA GLU A 148 -22.99 5.05 -8.63
C GLU A 148 -23.47 4.56 -7.25
N HIS A 149 -22.62 3.84 -6.54
CA HIS A 149 -22.94 3.26 -5.23
C HIS A 149 -22.56 4.15 -4.04
N GLN A 150 -22.11 5.38 -4.28
CA GLN A 150 -21.72 6.36 -3.25
C GLN A 150 -20.70 5.81 -2.24
N LEU A 151 -19.75 5.02 -2.72
CA LEU A 151 -18.69 4.44 -1.89
C LEU A 151 -17.57 5.43 -1.65
N TRP A 152 -16.90 5.30 -0.51
CA TRP A 152 -15.56 5.85 -0.34
C TRP A 152 -14.52 4.92 -0.98
N ALA A 153 -13.59 5.48 -1.71
CA ALA A 153 -12.40 4.77 -2.16
C ALA A 153 -11.23 5.07 -1.20
N LEU A 154 -10.84 4.08 -0.39
CA LEU A 154 -9.64 4.16 0.43
C LEU A 154 -8.47 3.65 -0.41
N CYS A 155 -7.70 4.58 -0.98
CA CYS A 155 -6.58 4.31 -1.87
C CYS A 155 -5.27 4.32 -1.08
N ASP A 156 -4.70 3.14 -0.80
CA ASP A 156 -3.36 3.04 -0.23
C ASP A 156 -2.32 3.13 -1.35
N GLU A 157 -1.76 4.31 -1.49
CA GLU A 157 -0.77 4.67 -2.50
C GLU A 157 0.64 4.84 -1.92
N VAL A 158 0.94 4.15 -0.80
CA VAL A 158 2.24 4.25 -0.12
C VAL A 158 3.42 3.84 -1.01
N TYR A 159 3.17 3.07 -2.07
CA TYR A 159 4.16 2.66 -3.07
C TYR A 159 4.07 3.45 -4.38
N ALA A 160 3.25 4.48 -4.49
CA ALA A 160 3.02 5.22 -5.75
C ALA A 160 4.31 5.69 -6.42
N GLU A 161 5.27 6.18 -5.65
CA GLU A 161 6.57 6.63 -6.17
C GLU A 161 7.50 5.48 -6.60
N LEU A 162 7.21 4.26 -6.18
CA LEU A 162 7.91 3.04 -6.60
C LEU A 162 7.16 2.34 -7.75
N THR A 163 6.68 3.09 -8.73
CA THR A 163 6.14 2.59 -9.98
C THR A 163 7.21 2.67 -11.05
N TYR A 164 7.51 1.55 -11.73
CA TYR A 164 8.68 1.45 -12.60
C TYR A 164 8.38 1.86 -14.05
N ASP A 165 8.01 0.91 -14.90
CA ASP A 165 7.90 1.11 -16.36
C ASP A 165 6.54 1.67 -16.79
N LYS A 166 5.67 2.00 -15.82
CA LYS A 166 4.34 2.57 -16.00
C LYS A 166 4.22 3.93 -15.33
N THR A 167 3.24 4.71 -15.76
CA THR A 167 2.83 5.92 -15.04
C THR A 167 1.87 5.53 -13.92
N HIS A 168 2.13 5.99 -12.70
CA HIS A 168 1.14 5.89 -11.63
C HIS A 168 0.01 6.88 -11.88
N TYR A 169 -1.22 6.40 -11.90
CA TYR A 169 -2.44 7.19 -11.92
C TYR A 169 -3.12 7.06 -10.56
N SER A 170 -3.71 8.14 -10.06
CA SER A 170 -4.50 8.09 -8.83
C SER A 170 -5.97 8.31 -9.11
N LEU A 171 -6.82 7.56 -8.42
CA LEU A 171 -8.26 7.74 -8.46
C LEU A 171 -8.67 9.14 -7.98
N ALA A 172 -7.85 9.78 -7.15
CA ALA A 172 -8.08 11.15 -6.69
C ALA A 172 -8.11 12.20 -7.81
N ASN A 173 -7.49 11.92 -8.97
CA ASN A 173 -7.57 12.78 -10.15
C ASN A 173 -8.87 12.61 -10.93
N ILE A 174 -9.60 11.52 -10.69
CA ILE A 174 -10.82 11.15 -11.41
C ILE A 174 -12.05 11.42 -10.55
N LEU A 175 -12.00 11.00 -9.28
CA LEU A 175 -13.11 11.08 -8.32
C LEU A 175 -12.65 11.68 -6.98
N PRO A 176 -12.17 12.95 -6.95
CA PRO A 176 -11.56 13.56 -5.77
C PRO A 176 -12.49 13.61 -4.55
N GLU A 177 -13.81 13.78 -4.76
CA GLU A 177 -14.78 13.97 -3.68
C GLU A 177 -15.12 12.68 -2.91
N GLN A 178 -14.75 11.52 -3.44
CA GLN A 178 -14.98 10.20 -2.82
C GLN A 178 -13.68 9.41 -2.62
N THR A 179 -12.52 10.02 -2.89
CA THR A 179 -11.21 9.35 -2.77
C THR A 179 -10.44 9.86 -1.57
N ILE A 180 -9.96 8.91 -0.78
CA ILE A 180 -9.07 9.13 0.36
C ILE A 180 -7.73 8.50 -0.01
N VAL A 181 -6.70 9.33 -0.18
CA VAL A 181 -5.35 8.85 -0.47
C VAL A 181 -4.58 8.67 0.84
N ILE A 182 -4.06 7.49 1.04
CA ILE A 182 -3.14 7.16 2.12
C ILE A 182 -1.75 7.00 1.53
N THR A 183 -0.80 7.76 2.04
CA THR A 183 0.58 7.72 1.57
C THR A 183 1.57 8.00 2.71
N GLY A 184 2.85 8.20 2.41
CA GLY A 184 3.84 8.55 3.44
C GLY A 184 5.27 8.27 3.02
N LEU A 185 6.20 8.60 3.91
CA LEU A 185 7.64 8.58 3.66
C LEU A 185 8.31 7.22 3.89
N SER A 186 7.55 6.25 4.39
CA SER A 186 8.11 4.94 4.75
C SER A 186 8.82 4.23 3.60
N LYS A 187 8.33 4.41 2.36
CA LYS A 187 8.84 3.68 1.19
C LYS A 187 9.61 4.59 0.25
N SER A 188 9.04 5.73 -0.12
CA SER A 188 9.67 6.70 -1.02
C SER A 188 10.97 7.29 -0.48
N HIS A 189 11.11 7.42 0.85
CA HIS A 189 12.26 8.02 1.50
C HIS A 189 12.97 7.06 2.47
N ALA A 190 12.67 5.75 2.41
CA ALA A 190 13.22 4.74 3.32
C ALA A 190 13.08 5.07 4.82
N MET A 191 12.00 5.77 5.20
CA MET A 191 11.76 6.28 6.55
C MET A 191 10.77 5.41 7.37
N THR A 192 10.86 4.09 7.27
CA THR A 192 9.92 3.17 7.93
C THR A 192 9.83 3.37 9.44
N GLY A 193 10.96 3.58 10.12
CA GLY A 193 11.06 3.77 11.56
C GLY A 193 10.63 5.15 12.05
N TRP A 194 10.51 6.15 11.17
CA TRP A 194 10.08 7.51 11.52
C TRP A 194 8.58 7.61 11.80
N ARG A 195 7.80 6.66 11.29
CA ARG A 195 6.36 6.60 11.48
C ARG A 195 5.65 7.88 11.02
N ILE A 196 5.94 8.34 9.81
CA ILE A 196 5.25 9.48 9.18
C ILE A 196 4.50 9.00 7.94
N GLY A 197 3.19 9.26 7.91
CA GLY A 197 2.29 9.08 6.80
C GLY A 197 1.40 10.30 6.61
N PHE A 198 0.57 10.25 5.60
CA PHE A 198 -0.36 11.32 5.27
C PHE A 198 -1.71 10.74 4.81
N ILE A 199 -2.79 11.41 5.22
CA ILE A 199 -4.11 11.28 4.62
C ILE A 199 -4.32 12.52 3.76
N LEU A 200 -4.70 12.35 2.50
CA LEU A 200 -5.15 13.42 1.62
C LEU A 200 -6.58 13.10 1.18
N GLY A 201 -7.45 14.10 1.13
CA GLY A 201 -8.84 13.89 0.75
C GLY A 201 -9.67 15.16 0.71
N PRO A 202 -10.96 15.05 0.37
CA PRO A 202 -11.84 16.22 0.29
C PRO A 202 -12.09 16.81 1.68
N THR A 203 -12.27 18.13 1.72
CA THR A 203 -12.38 18.90 2.97
C THR A 203 -13.46 18.37 3.92
N HIS A 204 -14.60 17.93 3.39
CA HIS A 204 -15.68 17.41 4.23
C HIS A 204 -15.27 16.11 4.94
N PHE A 205 -14.50 15.24 4.30
CA PHE A 205 -13.95 14.05 4.94
C PHE A 205 -12.85 14.40 5.95
N MET A 206 -11.96 15.34 5.60
CA MET A 206 -10.85 15.74 6.48
C MET A 206 -11.35 16.30 7.81
N ASN A 207 -12.48 17.01 7.82
CA ASN A 207 -13.12 17.54 9.02
C ASN A 207 -13.63 16.43 9.97
N GLU A 208 -13.90 15.23 9.46
CA GLU A 208 -14.35 14.09 10.26
C GLU A 208 -13.16 13.22 10.71
N VAL A 209 -12.27 12.88 9.79
CA VAL A 209 -11.13 11.99 10.10
C VAL A 209 -10.14 12.62 11.09
N VAL A 210 -10.02 13.95 11.14
CA VAL A 210 -9.18 14.62 12.14
C VAL A 210 -9.64 14.34 13.57
N LYS A 211 -10.93 14.11 13.78
CA LYS A 211 -11.50 13.79 15.10
C LYS A 211 -11.07 12.39 15.54
N THR A 212 -11.16 11.38 14.65
CA THR A 212 -10.71 10.02 14.96
C THR A 212 -9.20 9.98 15.17
N HIS A 213 -8.43 10.61 14.27
CA HIS A 213 -6.98 10.79 14.40
C HIS A 213 -6.59 11.40 15.76
N GLN A 214 -7.23 12.50 16.16
CA GLN A 214 -6.95 13.17 17.43
C GLN A 214 -7.12 12.24 18.63
N TYR A 215 -8.19 11.45 18.66
CA TYR A 215 -8.45 10.55 19.80
C TYR A 215 -7.60 9.28 19.76
N MET A 216 -7.04 8.92 18.63
CA MET A 216 -6.10 7.79 18.52
C MET A 216 -4.70 8.15 19.01
N VAL A 217 -4.17 9.32 18.61
CA VAL A 217 -2.74 9.64 18.76
C VAL A 217 -2.45 11.07 19.23
N THR A 218 -3.45 11.95 19.33
CA THR A 218 -3.33 13.39 19.59
C THR A 218 -2.61 14.13 18.46
N ALA A 219 -1.33 13.82 18.22
CA ALA A 219 -0.52 14.33 17.12
C ALA A 219 0.69 13.41 16.89
N PRO A 220 1.26 13.39 15.68
CA PRO A 220 2.52 12.70 15.41
C PRO A 220 3.69 13.32 16.19
N THR A 221 4.74 12.52 16.40
CA THR A 221 5.96 12.96 17.10
C THR A 221 6.54 14.22 16.49
N SER A 222 6.68 15.30 17.28
CA SER A 222 7.05 16.63 16.80
C SER A 222 8.37 16.65 16.01
N PHE A 223 9.48 16.18 16.57
CA PHE A 223 10.77 16.18 15.88
C PHE A 223 10.81 15.28 14.65
N ALA A 224 9.98 14.22 14.59
CA ALA A 224 9.82 13.41 13.37
C ALA A 224 9.14 14.20 12.25
N GLN A 225 8.20 15.08 12.57
CA GLN A 225 7.56 15.96 11.59
C GLN A 225 8.55 16.95 10.97
N TYR A 226 9.49 17.51 11.74
CA TYR A 226 10.56 18.37 11.18
C TYR A 226 11.52 17.58 10.28
N GLY A 227 11.82 16.33 10.62
CA GLY A 227 12.56 15.43 9.74
C GLY A 227 11.82 15.15 8.43
N ALA A 228 10.50 14.94 8.51
CA ALA A 228 9.65 14.74 7.35
C ALA A 228 9.53 16.00 6.48
N LEU A 229 9.44 17.18 7.09
CA LEU A 229 9.45 18.47 6.37
C LEU A 229 10.71 18.61 5.53
N ALA A 230 11.87 18.32 6.13
CA ALA A 230 13.14 18.34 5.39
C ALA A 230 13.18 17.35 4.22
N ALA A 231 12.61 16.14 4.40
CA ALA A 231 12.49 15.15 3.34
C ALA A 231 11.60 15.65 2.18
N MET A 232 10.46 16.26 2.48
CA MET A 232 9.57 16.84 1.46
C MET A 232 10.21 17.99 0.69
N LEU A 233 10.96 18.85 1.37
CA LEU A 233 11.58 20.04 0.74
C LEU A 233 12.88 19.71 -0.02
N HIS A 234 13.66 18.74 0.44
CA HIS A 234 15.03 18.51 -0.04
C HIS A 234 15.28 17.09 -0.57
N GLY A 235 14.38 16.14 -0.29
CA GLY A 235 14.48 14.72 -0.70
C GLY A 235 13.67 14.37 -1.94
N GLN A 236 13.28 15.32 -2.77
CA GLN A 236 12.35 15.10 -3.90
C GLN A 236 12.84 14.05 -4.93
N ASP A 237 14.15 13.87 -5.06
CA ASP A 237 14.78 12.95 -6.00
C ASP A 237 15.27 11.65 -5.35
N ASP A 238 15.11 11.48 -4.03
CA ASP A 238 15.68 10.34 -3.31
C ASP A 238 15.04 9.02 -3.72
N CYS A 239 13.73 9.01 -3.95
CA CYS A 239 13.05 7.83 -4.47
C CYS A 239 13.57 7.44 -5.86
N ALA A 240 13.74 8.39 -6.76
CA ALA A 240 14.25 8.14 -8.11
C ALA A 240 15.64 7.49 -8.11
N LYS A 241 16.52 7.91 -7.19
CA LYS A 241 17.85 7.30 -7.02
C LYS A 241 17.75 5.84 -6.57
N MET A 242 16.86 5.54 -5.59
CA MET A 242 16.64 4.16 -5.13
C MET A 242 16.01 3.28 -6.21
N MET A 243 15.14 3.84 -7.05
CA MET A 243 14.46 3.12 -8.12
C MET A 243 15.44 2.49 -9.14
N VAL A 244 16.59 3.09 -9.39
CA VAL A 244 17.61 2.52 -10.28
C VAL A 244 18.05 1.15 -9.77
N GLU A 245 18.44 1.05 -8.49
CA GLU A 245 18.84 -0.21 -7.88
C GLU A 245 17.67 -1.20 -7.77
N TYR A 246 16.48 -0.72 -7.41
CA TYR A 246 15.30 -1.58 -7.31
C TYR A 246 14.92 -2.18 -8.67
N SER A 247 15.02 -1.43 -9.76
CA SER A 247 14.75 -1.95 -11.10
C SER A 247 15.71 -3.09 -11.47
N GLU A 248 17.00 -2.91 -11.25
CA GLU A 248 18.00 -3.96 -11.49
C GLU A 248 17.72 -5.23 -10.67
N ARG A 249 17.40 -5.05 -9.39
CA ARG A 249 17.10 -6.16 -8.47
C ARG A 249 15.80 -6.88 -8.85
N ARG A 250 14.77 -6.13 -9.22
CA ARG A 250 13.50 -6.64 -9.74
C ARG A 250 13.72 -7.52 -10.96
N ASP A 251 14.39 -6.96 -11.96
CA ASP A 251 14.58 -7.60 -13.25
C ASP A 251 15.42 -8.86 -13.13
N TYR A 252 16.50 -8.80 -12.34
CA TYR A 252 17.30 -9.98 -12.02
C TYR A 252 16.47 -11.08 -11.36
N LEU A 253 15.82 -10.76 -10.25
CA LEU A 253 15.08 -11.76 -9.48
C LEU A 253 13.90 -12.35 -10.28
N ALA A 254 13.16 -11.52 -11.01
CA ALA A 254 12.04 -11.97 -11.84
C ALA A 254 12.51 -12.92 -12.96
N ALA A 255 13.63 -12.61 -13.62
CA ALA A 255 14.20 -13.46 -14.66
C ALA A 255 14.65 -14.81 -14.11
N GLU A 256 15.34 -14.82 -12.97
CA GLU A 256 15.81 -16.07 -12.36
C GLU A 256 14.67 -16.93 -11.82
N LEU A 257 13.65 -16.33 -11.20
CA LEU A 257 12.47 -17.07 -10.74
C LEU A 257 11.71 -17.74 -11.90
N LYS A 258 11.59 -17.06 -13.04
CA LYS A 258 10.99 -17.65 -14.23
C LYS A 258 11.78 -18.86 -14.74
N LYS A 259 13.11 -18.83 -14.74
CA LYS A 259 13.97 -19.98 -15.09
C LYS A 259 13.77 -21.16 -14.13
N LEU A 260 13.46 -20.89 -12.87
CA LEU A 260 13.18 -21.88 -11.85
C LEU A 260 11.74 -22.42 -11.90
N GLY A 261 10.92 -21.97 -12.83
CA GLY A 261 9.56 -22.44 -13.05
C GLY A 261 8.48 -21.71 -12.24
N PHE A 262 8.81 -20.57 -11.61
CA PHE A 262 7.79 -19.71 -11.01
C PHE A 262 7.08 -18.87 -12.08
N GLU A 263 5.78 -18.70 -11.92
CA GLU A 263 5.01 -17.71 -12.70
C GLU A 263 4.92 -16.42 -11.88
N VAL A 264 5.54 -15.35 -12.36
CA VAL A 264 5.63 -14.07 -11.64
C VAL A 264 4.55 -13.13 -12.13
N ALA A 265 3.73 -12.58 -11.22
CA ALA A 265 2.81 -11.48 -11.52
C ALA A 265 3.57 -10.25 -12.02
N SER A 266 2.89 -9.36 -12.77
CA SER A 266 3.56 -8.17 -13.33
C SER A 266 4.12 -7.28 -12.22
N PRO A 267 5.44 -7.09 -12.11
CA PRO A 267 6.04 -6.31 -11.05
C PRO A 267 6.09 -4.81 -11.42
N ASP A 268 4.92 -4.20 -11.56
CA ASP A 268 4.76 -2.82 -12.02
C ASP A 268 5.28 -1.79 -11.00
N GLY A 269 5.24 -2.15 -9.71
CA GLY A 269 5.65 -1.26 -8.62
C GLY A 269 5.94 -1.97 -7.31
N ALA A 270 6.06 -1.21 -6.23
CA ALA A 270 6.53 -1.66 -4.91
C ALA A 270 7.94 -2.26 -4.99
N PHE A 271 8.27 -3.18 -4.10
CA PHE A 271 9.53 -3.96 -4.12
C PHE A 271 9.28 -5.45 -3.81
N TYR A 272 8.18 -5.98 -4.37
CA TYR A 272 7.77 -7.37 -4.21
C TYR A 272 7.61 -8.07 -5.54
N LEU A 273 7.89 -9.37 -5.56
CA LEU A 273 7.44 -10.28 -6.59
C LEU A 273 6.46 -11.27 -5.97
N PHE A 274 5.27 -11.36 -6.53
CA PHE A 274 4.29 -12.35 -6.16
C PHE A 274 4.33 -13.46 -7.21
N ALA A 275 4.81 -14.61 -6.78
CA ALA A 275 5.18 -15.67 -7.70
C ALA A 275 4.43 -16.94 -7.35
N LYS A 276 3.75 -17.53 -8.33
CA LYS A 276 3.14 -18.85 -8.22
C LYS A 276 4.24 -19.90 -8.13
N ILE A 277 4.14 -20.78 -7.16
CA ILE A 277 5.13 -21.83 -6.93
C ILE A 277 5.16 -22.82 -8.11
N PRO A 278 6.33 -23.41 -8.45
CA PRO A 278 6.44 -24.36 -9.54
C PRO A 278 5.49 -25.56 -9.33
N ALA A 279 4.86 -26.02 -10.40
CA ALA A 279 3.83 -27.09 -10.35
C ALA A 279 4.28 -28.35 -9.62
N LYS A 280 5.56 -28.72 -9.71
CA LYS A 280 6.13 -29.86 -8.98
C LYS A 280 6.16 -29.68 -7.45
N CYS A 281 6.01 -28.45 -6.96
CA CYS A 281 5.96 -28.12 -5.54
C CYS A 281 4.51 -28.15 -4.98
N GLY A 282 3.51 -28.48 -5.81
CA GLY A 282 2.10 -28.47 -5.43
C GLY A 282 1.46 -27.09 -5.52
N THR A 283 0.37 -26.88 -4.78
CA THR A 283 -0.44 -25.64 -4.80
C THR A 283 -0.61 -25.00 -3.43
N ASP A 284 -0.04 -25.60 -2.39
CA ASP A 284 -0.12 -25.10 -1.01
C ASP A 284 1.13 -24.27 -0.68
N SER A 285 0.98 -22.95 -0.71
CA SER A 285 2.06 -22.00 -0.40
C SER A 285 2.58 -22.13 1.02
N TRP A 286 1.73 -22.52 1.96
CA TRP A 286 2.13 -22.69 3.36
C TRP A 286 3.01 -23.91 3.53
N ALA A 287 2.61 -25.05 2.93
CA ALA A 287 3.42 -26.28 2.92
C ALA A 287 4.77 -26.03 2.24
N PHE A 288 4.77 -25.33 1.10
CA PHE A 288 5.99 -24.97 0.37
C PHE A 288 6.96 -24.14 1.23
N VAL A 289 6.50 -23.08 1.86
CA VAL A 289 7.36 -22.19 2.68
C VAL A 289 7.89 -22.92 3.92
N ARG A 290 7.08 -23.76 4.56
CA ARG A 290 7.48 -24.55 5.73
C ARG A 290 8.54 -25.60 5.39
N ASP A 291 8.51 -26.17 4.20
CA ASP A 291 9.52 -27.13 3.74
C ASP A 291 10.80 -26.41 3.27
N LEU A 292 10.64 -25.30 2.52
CA LEU A 292 11.75 -24.49 2.00
C LEU A 292 12.64 -23.90 3.10
N ALA A 293 12.03 -23.31 4.13
CA ALA A 293 12.75 -22.53 5.14
C ALA A 293 13.86 -23.34 5.85
N PRO A 294 13.64 -24.55 6.39
CA PRO A 294 14.69 -25.32 7.03
C PRO A 294 15.68 -25.93 6.03
N LYS A 295 15.24 -26.32 4.82
CA LYS A 295 16.07 -27.02 3.84
C LYS A 295 16.97 -26.06 3.04
N ALA A 296 16.43 -24.92 2.62
CA ALA A 296 17.16 -23.96 1.79
C ALA A 296 17.65 -22.72 2.57
N LYS A 297 17.22 -22.53 3.82
CA LYS A 297 17.49 -21.31 4.59
C LYS A 297 16.99 -20.05 3.88
N VAL A 298 15.86 -20.15 3.20
CA VAL A 298 15.16 -19.04 2.51
C VAL A 298 13.81 -18.86 3.17
N ALA A 299 13.55 -17.65 3.64
CA ALA A 299 12.26 -17.26 4.24
C ALA A 299 11.44 -16.43 3.23
N LEU A 300 10.24 -16.91 2.95
CA LEU A 300 9.26 -16.24 2.09
C LEU A 300 7.95 -16.06 2.86
N ILE A 301 7.08 -15.18 2.36
CA ILE A 301 5.72 -15.07 2.90
C ILE A 301 4.79 -15.90 2.02
N PRO A 302 4.04 -16.86 2.59
CA PRO A 302 3.08 -17.66 1.83
C PRO A 302 1.92 -16.78 1.38
N GLY A 303 1.48 -16.96 0.14
CA GLY A 303 0.47 -16.11 -0.48
C GLY A 303 -0.90 -16.19 0.20
N VAL A 304 -1.22 -17.33 0.79
CA VAL A 304 -2.44 -17.51 1.59
C VAL A 304 -2.56 -16.49 2.74
N SER A 305 -1.45 -15.95 3.23
CA SER A 305 -1.44 -14.89 4.26
C SER A 305 -2.00 -13.56 3.76
N PHE A 306 -2.22 -13.42 2.46
CA PHE A 306 -2.78 -12.21 1.83
C PHE A 306 -4.25 -12.37 1.42
N GLY A 307 -4.89 -13.48 1.79
CA GLY A 307 -6.29 -13.78 1.52
C GLY A 307 -6.52 -14.64 0.27
N PRO A 308 -7.80 -14.84 -0.11
CA PRO A 308 -8.21 -15.63 -1.28
C PRO A 308 -7.44 -15.23 -2.55
N GLY A 309 -7.15 -16.22 -3.40
CA GLY A 309 -6.36 -16.04 -4.63
C GLY A 309 -4.84 -16.08 -4.42
N GLY A 310 -4.38 -16.20 -3.14
CA GLY A 310 -2.97 -16.30 -2.80
C GLY A 310 -2.43 -17.72 -2.56
N GLU A 311 -3.28 -18.75 -2.58
CA GLU A 311 -3.00 -20.08 -2.07
C GLU A 311 -1.77 -20.74 -2.71
N SER A 312 -1.58 -20.52 -4.00
CA SER A 312 -0.47 -21.11 -4.77
C SER A 312 0.70 -20.15 -4.97
N TYR A 313 0.70 -19.00 -4.31
CA TYR A 313 1.71 -17.96 -4.51
C TYR A 313 2.60 -17.79 -3.29
N VAL A 314 3.77 -17.22 -3.52
CA VAL A 314 4.68 -16.75 -2.47
C VAL A 314 5.16 -15.35 -2.79
N ARG A 315 5.35 -14.52 -1.75
CA ARG A 315 5.89 -13.17 -1.91
C ARG A 315 7.39 -13.17 -1.63
N PHE A 316 8.17 -12.72 -2.63
CA PHE A 316 9.55 -12.32 -2.49
C PHE A 316 9.64 -10.81 -2.26
N SER A 317 10.66 -10.35 -1.53
CA SER A 317 11.05 -8.95 -1.47
C SER A 317 12.42 -8.80 -2.11
N TYR A 318 12.56 -7.84 -3.03
CA TYR A 318 13.85 -7.48 -3.59
C TYR A 318 14.46 -6.22 -2.96
N ALA A 319 13.90 -5.76 -1.84
CA ALA A 319 14.51 -4.75 -0.98
C ALA A 319 15.65 -5.36 -0.14
N ALA A 320 16.61 -5.97 -0.83
CA ALA A 320 17.81 -6.63 -0.29
C ALA A 320 19.00 -6.33 -1.21
N SER A 321 20.23 -6.62 -0.76
CA SER A 321 21.40 -6.46 -1.63
C SER A 321 21.35 -7.45 -2.81
N MET A 322 21.96 -7.08 -3.92
CA MET A 322 22.08 -7.97 -5.10
C MET A 322 22.79 -9.28 -4.73
N GLU A 323 23.76 -9.24 -3.82
CA GLU A 323 24.46 -10.42 -3.31
C GLU A 323 23.49 -11.40 -2.61
N ASN A 324 22.64 -10.89 -1.71
CA ASN A 324 21.62 -11.69 -1.03
C ASN A 324 20.61 -12.28 -2.03
N LEU A 325 20.21 -11.53 -3.06
CA LEU A 325 19.31 -12.03 -4.08
C LEU A 325 19.92 -13.16 -4.90
N LYS A 326 21.19 -13.05 -5.25
CA LYS A 326 21.96 -14.12 -5.92
C LYS A 326 22.05 -15.37 -5.05
N GLU A 327 22.30 -15.19 -3.77
CA GLU A 327 22.34 -16.31 -2.81
C GLU A 327 20.98 -16.99 -2.67
N VAL A 328 19.89 -16.23 -2.60
CA VAL A 328 18.51 -16.79 -2.59
C VAL A 328 18.26 -17.63 -3.84
N VAL A 329 18.63 -17.14 -5.02
CA VAL A 329 18.48 -17.87 -6.29
C VAL A 329 19.29 -19.18 -6.28
N ALA A 330 20.55 -19.14 -5.85
CA ALA A 330 21.41 -20.34 -5.76
C ALA A 330 20.81 -21.40 -4.82
N ARG A 331 20.29 -20.97 -3.66
CA ARG A 331 19.64 -21.86 -2.68
C ARG A 331 18.34 -22.45 -3.22
N LEU A 332 17.52 -21.66 -3.89
CA LEU A 332 16.31 -22.15 -4.55
C LEU A 332 16.62 -23.15 -5.65
N THR A 333 17.67 -22.90 -6.46
CA THR A 333 18.11 -23.79 -7.52
C THR A 333 18.48 -25.17 -6.94
N THR A 334 19.29 -25.19 -5.88
CA THR A 334 19.69 -26.43 -5.20
C THR A 334 18.49 -27.15 -4.58
N TYR A 335 17.61 -26.41 -3.92
CA TYR A 335 16.41 -26.97 -3.31
C TYR A 335 15.49 -27.62 -4.35
N LEU A 336 15.18 -26.89 -5.43
CA LEU A 336 14.29 -27.36 -6.49
C LEU A 336 14.88 -28.54 -7.29
N ALA A 337 16.20 -28.68 -7.35
CA ALA A 337 16.83 -29.84 -7.99
C ALA A 337 16.70 -31.15 -7.17
N ASN A 338 16.39 -31.03 -5.87
CA ASN A 338 16.33 -32.17 -4.93
C ASN A 338 14.89 -32.60 -4.57
N ILE A 339 13.88 -32.02 -5.26
CA ILE A 339 12.45 -32.40 -5.08
C ILE A 339 11.77 -32.87 -6.36
#